data_ce8bbbff34711b63dc3c0efa7dce0746
#
_entry.id   ce8bbbff34711b63dc3c0efa7dce0746
#
_cell.length_a   1.000
_cell.length_b   1.000
_cell.length_c   1.000
_cell.angle_alpha   90.00
_cell.angle_beta   90.00
_cell.angle_gamma   90.00
#
_symmetry.space_group_name_H-M   'P 1'
#
loop_
_entity.id
_entity.type
_entity.pdbx_description
1 polymer ?
#
loop_
_entity_poly.entity_id
_entity_poly.type
_entity_poly.pdbx_seq_one_letter_code
_entity_poly.pdbx_strand_id
1 'polypeptide(L)'
;MVAVMRTAEWTGRCACGALSWRASAEPTLQGFCHCRSCQRTSGGGHVGFLCFPESAVTIEGERRAYTRPGGSGRPASRFACPTCLAVVYGTAEVMPGLLNIYAGSLDDSTRFKPTMAIFVSEKPVWDDVSRNLTCYATVPGGG
;
A
#
# COMPACT_ATOMS: atom_id res chain seq x y z
N MET A 1 3.49 -16.40 35.43
CA MET A 1 4.12 -16.37 34.12
C MET A 1 3.62 -15.17 33.33
N VAL A 2 4.51 -14.29 32.99
CA VAL A 2 4.14 -13.09 32.24
C VAL A 2 3.99 -13.47 30.77
N ALA A 3 2.80 -13.27 30.21
CA ALA A 3 2.60 -13.46 28.80
C ALA A 3 3.41 -12.39 28.06
N VAL A 4 4.32 -12.81 27.20
CA VAL A 4 5.01 -11.88 26.31
C VAL A 4 3.99 -11.42 25.29
N MET A 5 3.61 -10.15 25.37
CA MET A 5 2.77 -9.54 24.35
C MET A 5 3.56 -9.42 23.07
N ARG A 6 3.37 -10.35 22.17
CA ARG A 6 3.89 -10.21 20.82
C ARG A 6 3.01 -9.23 20.07
N THR A 7 3.62 -8.26 19.41
CA THR A 7 2.92 -7.48 18.42
C THR A 7 2.30 -8.46 17.44
N ALA A 8 0.99 -8.39 17.24
CA ALA A 8 0.32 -9.29 16.32
C ALA A 8 0.91 -9.10 14.92
N GLU A 9 1.31 -10.20 14.30
CA GLU A 9 1.82 -10.22 12.94
C GLU A 9 0.76 -9.69 11.98
N TRP A 10 1.21 -8.94 10.99
CA TRP A 10 0.35 -8.45 9.92
C TRP A 10 0.37 -9.48 8.79
N THR A 11 -0.79 -9.81 8.27
CA THR A 11 -0.92 -10.80 7.19
C THR A 11 -1.90 -10.32 6.13
N GLY A 12 -1.71 -10.82 4.91
CA GLY A 12 -2.61 -10.55 3.81
C GLY A 12 -2.34 -11.46 2.62
N ARG A 13 -3.20 -11.33 1.60
CA ARG A 13 -3.11 -12.17 0.40
C ARG A 13 -3.93 -11.60 -0.75
N CYS A 14 -3.67 -12.14 -1.95
CA CYS A 14 -4.46 -11.84 -3.13
C CYS A 14 -5.83 -12.54 -3.07
N ALA A 15 -6.67 -12.29 -4.06
CA ALA A 15 -8.04 -12.81 -4.09
C ALA A 15 -8.09 -14.35 -4.09
N CYS A 16 -7.18 -15.03 -4.80
CA CYS A 16 -7.15 -16.49 -4.85
C CYS A 16 -6.27 -17.14 -3.77
N GLY A 17 -5.50 -16.34 -3.03
CA GLY A 17 -4.61 -16.81 -1.97
C GLY A 17 -3.24 -17.30 -2.43
N ALA A 18 -2.97 -17.35 -3.74
CA ALA A 18 -1.70 -17.86 -4.26
C ALA A 18 -0.51 -16.92 -3.95
N LEU A 19 -0.77 -15.63 -3.83
CA LEU A 19 0.22 -14.63 -3.43
C LEU A 19 -0.14 -14.10 -2.06
N SER A 20 0.74 -14.27 -1.08
CA SER A 20 0.49 -13.86 0.29
C SER A 20 1.69 -13.16 0.88
N TRP A 21 1.48 -12.47 1.98
CA TRP A 21 2.53 -11.75 2.69
C TRP A 21 2.28 -11.75 4.19
N ARG A 22 3.36 -11.57 4.93
CA ARG A 22 3.29 -11.31 6.37
C ARG A 22 4.37 -10.31 6.75
N ALA A 23 4.10 -9.51 7.76
CA ALA A 23 5.04 -8.51 8.27
C ALA A 23 5.17 -8.65 9.78
N SER A 24 6.41 -8.59 10.26
CA SER A 24 6.75 -8.74 11.67
C SER A 24 6.95 -7.40 12.39
N ALA A 25 6.69 -6.28 11.72
CA ALA A 25 6.81 -4.94 12.28
C ALA A 25 5.52 -4.17 12.05
N GLU A 26 5.33 -3.08 12.80
CA GLU A 26 4.23 -2.16 12.55
C GLU A 26 4.50 -1.34 11.27
N PRO A 27 3.44 -0.95 10.54
CA PRO A 27 3.64 -0.08 9.40
C PRO A 27 4.14 1.30 9.85
N THR A 28 5.02 1.90 9.06
CA THR A 28 5.54 3.24 9.34
C THR A 28 4.57 4.34 8.91
N LEU A 29 3.79 4.09 7.86
CA LEU A 29 2.80 5.02 7.32
C LEU A 29 1.60 4.25 6.85
N GLN A 30 0.42 4.85 6.99
CA GLN A 30 -0.82 4.33 6.44
C GLN A 30 -1.61 5.48 5.82
N GLY A 31 -2.10 5.32 4.62
CA GLY A 31 -2.82 6.38 3.96
C GLY A 31 -3.45 5.98 2.63
N PHE A 32 -3.92 7.01 1.93
CA PHE A 32 -4.49 6.88 0.59
C PHE A 32 -3.65 7.67 -0.40
N CYS A 33 -3.35 7.07 -1.54
CA CYS A 33 -2.66 7.75 -2.63
C CYS A 33 -3.62 7.96 -3.79
N HIS A 34 -3.86 9.21 -4.14
CA HIS A 34 -4.80 9.60 -5.20
C HIS A 34 -4.12 9.89 -6.54
N CYS A 35 -2.83 9.61 -6.69
CA CYS A 35 -2.16 9.88 -7.96
C CYS A 35 -2.79 9.07 -9.10
N ARG A 36 -2.72 9.59 -10.34
CA ARG A 36 -3.32 8.93 -11.50
C ARG A 36 -2.80 7.51 -11.69
N SER A 37 -1.52 7.27 -11.38
CA SER A 37 -0.94 5.93 -11.42
C SER A 37 -1.66 4.97 -10.46
N CYS A 38 -1.91 5.41 -9.23
CA CYS A 38 -2.65 4.61 -8.25
C CYS A 38 -4.10 4.40 -8.66
N GLN A 39 -4.75 5.42 -9.21
CA GLN A 39 -6.12 5.29 -9.73
C GLN A 39 -6.19 4.20 -10.80
N ARG A 40 -5.24 4.20 -11.73
CA ARG A 40 -5.21 3.21 -12.80
C ARG A 40 -4.86 1.81 -12.30
N THR A 41 -4.04 1.73 -11.26
CA THR A 41 -3.70 0.45 -10.65
C THR A 41 -4.90 -0.18 -9.93
N SER A 42 -5.66 0.63 -9.21
CA SER A 42 -6.77 0.13 -8.39
C SER A 42 -8.09 0.01 -9.14
N GLY A 43 -8.24 0.76 -10.22
CA GLY A 43 -9.53 0.89 -10.90
C GLY A 43 -10.50 1.83 -10.18
N GLY A 44 -10.04 2.51 -9.12
CA GLY A 44 -10.84 3.44 -8.34
C GLY A 44 -10.17 4.80 -8.23
N GLY A 45 -10.51 5.57 -7.22
CA GLY A 45 -10.01 6.92 -7.01
C GLY A 45 -8.69 7.01 -6.24
N HIS A 46 -8.23 5.90 -5.68
CA HIS A 46 -7.04 5.86 -4.84
C HIS A 46 -6.56 4.43 -4.64
N VAL A 47 -5.39 4.31 -4.02
CA VAL A 47 -4.91 3.06 -3.40
C VAL A 47 -4.77 3.33 -1.91
N GLY A 48 -5.37 2.48 -1.08
CA GLY A 48 -5.06 2.45 0.35
C GLY A 48 -3.76 1.69 0.55
N PHE A 49 -2.83 2.26 1.33
CA PHE A 49 -1.51 1.65 1.48
C PHE A 49 -1.03 1.66 2.92
N LEU A 50 -0.21 0.65 3.23
CA LEU A 50 0.55 0.55 4.47
C LEU A 50 2.01 0.36 4.10
N CYS A 51 2.88 1.25 4.57
CA CYS A 51 4.32 1.13 4.32
C CYS A 51 4.96 0.31 5.42
N PHE A 52 5.63 -0.78 5.05
CA PHE A 52 6.41 -1.59 5.98
C PHE A 52 7.89 -1.54 5.60
N PRO A 53 8.79 -1.66 6.57
CA PRO A 53 10.18 -1.94 6.23
C PRO A 53 10.26 -3.23 5.42
N GLU A 54 10.94 -3.19 4.30
CA GLU A 54 11.08 -4.36 3.42
C GLU A 54 11.66 -5.56 4.16
N SER A 55 12.62 -5.31 5.06
CA SER A 55 13.25 -6.35 5.87
C SER A 55 12.29 -7.09 6.80
N ALA A 56 11.13 -6.50 7.11
CA ALA A 56 10.13 -7.09 8.00
C ALA A 56 9.06 -7.88 7.24
N VAL A 57 9.07 -7.84 5.90
CA VAL A 57 8.02 -8.44 5.09
C VAL A 57 8.53 -9.70 4.40
N THR A 58 7.75 -10.77 4.50
CA THR A 58 7.97 -12.02 3.76
C THR A 58 6.85 -12.18 2.74
N ILE A 59 7.21 -12.36 1.49
CA ILE A 59 6.25 -12.56 0.39
C ILE A 59 6.37 -14.02 -0.07
N GLU A 60 5.23 -14.69 -0.21
CA GLU A 60 5.16 -16.06 -0.70
C GLU A 60 4.25 -16.16 -1.93
N GLY A 61 4.69 -16.91 -2.91
CA GLY A 61 3.95 -17.15 -4.15
C GLY A 61 4.53 -16.42 -5.35
N GLU A 62 4.09 -16.86 -6.52
CA GLU A 62 4.47 -16.23 -7.77
C GLU A 62 3.83 -14.86 -7.90
N ARG A 63 4.56 -13.93 -8.51
CA ARG A 63 4.09 -12.58 -8.73
C ARG A 63 4.62 -12.03 -10.02
N ARG A 64 3.86 -11.15 -10.63
CA ARG A 64 4.28 -10.38 -11.79
C ARG A 64 4.53 -8.95 -11.35
N ALA A 65 5.63 -8.39 -11.84
CA ALA A 65 5.97 -7.01 -11.60
C ALA A 65 5.72 -6.18 -12.86
N TYR A 66 5.21 -4.98 -12.65
CA TYR A 66 5.10 -3.96 -13.69
C TYR A 66 5.70 -2.66 -13.16
N THR A 67 6.66 -2.13 -13.89
CA THR A 67 7.37 -0.90 -13.49
C THR A 67 7.00 0.23 -14.43
N ARG A 68 6.67 1.38 -13.86
CA ARG A 68 6.29 2.59 -14.60
C ARG A 68 6.58 3.82 -13.73
N PRO A 69 6.58 5.03 -14.30
CA PRO A 69 6.64 6.23 -13.47
C PRO A 69 5.45 6.30 -12.52
N GLY A 70 5.72 6.52 -11.23
CA GLY A 70 4.70 6.77 -10.23
C GLY A 70 4.29 8.23 -10.18
N GLY A 71 3.54 8.62 -9.14
CA GLY A 71 3.11 10.00 -8.96
C GLY A 71 4.25 11.01 -8.86
N SER A 72 5.40 10.57 -8.37
CA SER A 72 6.61 11.40 -8.30
C SER A 72 7.31 11.61 -9.64
N GLY A 73 6.93 10.87 -10.68
CA GLY A 73 7.63 10.82 -11.96
C GLY A 73 8.80 9.83 -11.99
N ARG A 74 9.20 9.28 -10.85
CA ARG A 74 10.27 8.29 -10.74
C ARG A 74 9.69 6.88 -10.78
N PRO A 75 10.50 5.85 -11.14
CA PRO A 75 10.00 4.48 -11.27
C PRO A 75 9.33 3.96 -10.01
N ALA A 76 8.20 3.31 -10.21
CA ALA A 76 7.47 2.59 -9.17
C ALA A 76 7.03 1.25 -9.76
N SER A 77 7.08 0.20 -8.94
CA SER A 77 6.72 -1.15 -9.36
C SER A 77 5.46 -1.61 -8.63
N ARG A 78 4.65 -2.37 -9.35
CA ARG A 78 3.45 -3.00 -8.82
C ARG A 78 3.60 -4.50 -8.96
N PHE A 79 3.17 -5.23 -7.95
CA PHE A 79 3.29 -6.69 -7.90
C PHE A 79 1.92 -7.31 -7.77
N ALA A 80 1.58 -8.16 -8.72
CA ALA A 80 0.27 -8.77 -8.82
C ALA A 80 0.37 -10.29 -8.87
N CYS A 81 -0.70 -10.95 -8.45
CA CYS A 81 -0.85 -12.38 -8.60
C CYS A 81 -1.09 -12.69 -10.08
N PRO A 82 -0.29 -13.61 -10.70
CA PRO A 82 -0.50 -13.96 -12.10
C PRO A 82 -1.78 -14.75 -12.35
N THR A 83 -2.38 -15.32 -11.32
CA THR A 83 -3.59 -16.13 -11.43
C THR A 83 -4.86 -15.28 -11.33
N CYS A 84 -5.00 -14.50 -10.24
CA CYS A 84 -6.22 -13.70 -10.03
C CYS A 84 -6.05 -12.22 -10.41
N LEU A 85 -4.85 -11.80 -10.75
CA LEU A 85 -4.49 -10.43 -11.17
C LEU A 85 -4.65 -9.36 -10.08
N ALA A 86 -4.90 -9.74 -8.85
CA ALA A 86 -4.96 -8.79 -7.75
C ALA A 86 -3.59 -8.16 -7.52
N VAL A 87 -3.53 -6.84 -7.45
CA VAL A 87 -2.30 -6.12 -7.12
C VAL A 87 -2.20 -6.05 -5.60
N VAL A 88 -1.12 -6.61 -5.05
CA VAL A 88 -0.99 -6.83 -3.62
C VAL A 88 -0.07 -5.80 -2.97
N TYR A 89 1.01 -5.42 -3.64
CA TYR A 89 1.97 -4.48 -3.07
C TYR A 89 2.74 -3.75 -4.17
N GLY A 90 3.47 -2.75 -3.74
CA GLY A 90 4.33 -2.00 -4.64
C GLY A 90 5.59 -1.52 -3.95
N THR A 91 6.55 -1.11 -4.77
CA THR A 91 7.76 -0.44 -4.32
C THR A 91 7.93 0.85 -5.14
N ALA A 92 8.66 1.80 -4.59
CA ALA A 92 8.93 3.05 -5.29
C ALA A 92 10.39 3.45 -5.07
N GLU A 93 11.03 3.92 -6.14
CA GLU A 93 12.42 4.36 -6.07
C GLU A 93 12.61 5.49 -5.05
N VAL A 94 11.61 6.36 -4.91
CA VAL A 94 11.63 7.47 -3.95
C VAL A 94 11.50 7.03 -2.49
N MET A 95 11.17 5.76 -2.25
CA MET A 95 10.99 5.21 -0.91
C MET A 95 11.83 3.93 -0.76
N PRO A 96 13.16 4.05 -0.80
CA PRO A 96 14.03 2.87 -0.72
C PRO A 96 13.87 2.17 0.63
N GLY A 97 13.90 0.84 0.59
CA GLY A 97 13.80 0.02 1.81
C GLY A 97 12.38 -0.11 2.36
N LEU A 98 11.39 0.47 1.71
CA LEU A 98 9.98 0.36 2.11
C LEU A 98 9.19 -0.43 1.08
N LEU A 99 8.21 -1.15 1.56
CA LEU A 99 7.27 -1.92 0.77
C LEU A 99 5.87 -1.38 1.05
N ASN A 100 5.15 -1.00 0.01
CA ASN A 100 3.79 -0.49 0.14
C ASN A 100 2.82 -1.64 -0.03
N ILE A 101 2.27 -2.13 1.06
CA ILE A 101 1.20 -3.11 1.01
C ILE A 101 -0.10 -2.39 0.66
N TYR A 102 -0.86 -2.93 -0.27
CA TYR A 102 -2.16 -2.37 -0.62
C TYR A 102 -3.20 -2.88 0.36
N ALA A 103 -3.94 -1.96 0.95
CA ALA A 103 -4.80 -2.22 2.10
C ALA A 103 -5.87 -3.28 1.83
N GLY A 104 -6.34 -3.39 0.59
CA GLY A 104 -7.33 -4.40 0.22
C GLY A 104 -6.85 -5.84 0.37
N SER A 105 -5.53 -6.06 0.45
CA SER A 105 -4.97 -7.40 0.64
C SER A 105 -4.92 -7.84 2.11
N LEU A 106 -5.18 -6.95 3.06
CA LEU A 106 -5.18 -7.31 4.48
C LEU A 106 -6.20 -8.41 4.78
N ASP A 107 -5.78 -9.41 5.55
CA ASP A 107 -6.69 -10.44 6.03
C ASP A 107 -7.70 -9.86 7.01
N ASP A 108 -7.25 -8.99 7.91
CA ASP A 108 -8.13 -8.22 8.80
C ASP A 108 -8.15 -6.76 8.36
N SER A 109 -9.15 -6.40 7.58
CA SER A 109 -9.29 -5.05 7.03
C SER A 109 -9.51 -3.98 8.10
N THR A 110 -9.95 -4.37 9.30
CA THR A 110 -10.19 -3.41 10.39
C THR A 110 -8.88 -2.83 10.94
N ARG A 111 -7.76 -3.45 10.64
CA ARG A 111 -6.44 -2.97 11.09
C ARG A 111 -5.92 -1.80 10.26
N PHE A 112 -6.49 -1.53 9.09
CA PHE A 112 -6.10 -0.38 8.30
C PHE A 112 -6.60 0.91 8.95
N LYS A 113 -5.68 1.74 9.39
CA LYS A 113 -5.98 3.00 10.09
C LYS A 113 -5.24 4.15 9.39
N PRO A 114 -5.76 4.61 8.25
CA PRO A 114 -5.11 5.67 7.49
C PRO A 114 -5.11 6.99 8.27
N THR A 115 -4.01 7.71 8.17
CA THR A 115 -3.84 9.02 8.81
C THR A 115 -3.63 10.14 7.80
N MET A 116 -3.41 9.80 6.53
CA MET A 116 -3.09 10.79 5.51
C MET A 116 -3.69 10.43 4.15
N ALA A 117 -3.81 11.45 3.32
CA ALA A 117 -4.09 11.28 1.90
C ALA A 117 -3.06 12.07 1.12
N ILE A 118 -2.39 11.44 0.18
CA ILE A 118 -1.36 12.06 -0.65
C ILE A 118 -1.82 12.18 -2.10
N PHE A 119 -1.21 13.10 -2.84
CA PHE A 119 -1.57 13.43 -4.21
C PHE A 119 -3.05 13.82 -4.35
N VAL A 120 -3.58 14.56 -3.35
CA VAL A 120 -4.97 15.00 -3.42
C VAL A 120 -5.20 16.01 -4.54
N SER A 121 -4.14 16.62 -5.08
CA SER A 121 -4.25 17.48 -6.27
C SER A 121 -4.76 16.72 -7.49
N GLU A 122 -4.59 15.39 -7.52
CA GLU A 122 -5.06 14.53 -8.60
C GLU A 122 -6.35 13.78 -8.26
N LYS A 123 -6.86 13.96 -7.03
CA LYS A 123 -8.04 13.25 -6.54
C LYS A 123 -9.27 13.60 -7.39
N PRO A 124 -10.00 12.58 -7.91
CA PRO A 124 -11.24 12.86 -8.61
C PRO A 124 -12.32 13.37 -7.64
N VAL A 125 -13.21 14.21 -8.13
CA VAL A 125 -14.26 14.82 -7.29
C VAL A 125 -15.24 13.79 -6.71
N TRP A 126 -15.38 12.64 -7.35
CA TRP A 126 -16.28 11.58 -6.89
C TRP A 126 -15.67 10.68 -5.82
N ASP A 127 -14.38 10.85 -5.46
CA ASP A 127 -13.69 10.04 -4.47
C ASP A 127 -13.53 10.83 -3.16
N ASP A 128 -14.39 10.57 -2.21
CA ASP A 128 -14.42 11.29 -0.95
C ASP A 128 -13.99 10.37 0.21
N VAL A 129 -12.68 10.41 0.54
CA VAL A 129 -12.10 9.63 1.64
C VAL A 129 -11.48 10.51 2.71
N SER A 130 -11.65 11.81 2.60
CA SER A 130 -10.84 12.82 3.30
C SER A 130 -11.22 13.12 4.73
N ARG A 131 -12.10 12.37 5.36
CA ARG A 131 -12.56 12.69 6.73
C ARG A 131 -11.45 12.42 7.74
N ASN A 132 -11.08 13.46 8.50
CA ASN A 132 -10.09 13.40 9.58
C ASN A 132 -8.68 12.96 9.13
N LEU A 133 -8.34 13.20 7.87
CA LEU A 133 -7.03 12.88 7.33
C LEU A 133 -6.22 14.13 7.10
N THR A 134 -4.92 14.05 7.30
CA THR A 134 -4.00 15.09 6.86
C THR A 134 -3.80 14.94 5.36
N CYS A 135 -4.14 15.97 4.60
CA CYS A 135 -4.10 15.93 3.15
C CYS A 135 -2.88 16.66 2.62
N TYR A 136 -2.22 16.07 1.64
CA TYR A 136 -1.06 16.66 0.97
C TYR A 136 -1.33 16.72 -0.54
N ALA A 137 -1.07 17.89 -1.12
CA ALA A 137 -1.27 18.08 -2.57
C ALA A 137 -0.46 17.05 -3.37
N THR A 138 0.76 16.75 -2.93
CA THR A 138 1.62 15.68 -3.44
C THR A 138 2.04 14.78 -2.28
N VAL A 139 3.25 14.93 -1.76
CA VAL A 139 3.77 14.11 -0.66
C VAL A 139 4.09 14.99 0.55
N PRO A 140 4.18 14.42 1.77
CA PRO A 140 4.59 15.17 2.95
C PRO A 140 5.94 15.84 2.76
N GLY A 141 6.02 17.16 3.02
CA GLY A 141 7.26 17.91 2.94
C GLY A 141 7.80 18.13 1.52
N GLY A 142 7.12 17.63 0.52
CA GLY A 142 7.53 17.77 -0.85
C GLY A 142 6.58 18.66 -1.64
N GLY A 143 7.09 19.59 -2.34
CA GLY A 143 6.31 20.44 -3.23
C GLY A 143 5.76 19.69 -4.43
#